data_3ecf02a2e21949e5a8568546e375fac7
#
_entry.id   3ecf02a2e21949e5a8568546e375fac7
#
_cell.length_a   1.000
_cell.length_b   1.000
_cell.length_c   1.000
_cell.angle_alpha   90.00
_cell.angle_beta   90.00
_cell.angle_gamma   90.00
#
_symmetry.space_group_name_H-M   'P 1'
#
loop_
_entity.id
_entity.type
_entity.pdbx_description
1 polymer ?
#
loop_
_entity_poly.entity_id
_entity_poly.type
_entity_poly.pdbx_seq_one_letter_code
_entity_poly.pdbx_strand_id
1 'polypeptide(L)'
;MQRVAARTAALAVFCGLSLLMAGCGSSREYAIPEEVCGVPVGEKELSALLPDGEKLDVTDTSVVTKSGSNCDVGVDDFPAVSLTVEQVDKFYDPMSKQESFRFTNRKKMAPLPFDGAGAMGDKNVVISASCGLPEADHLVVLLIARDRSGKDGDTHRSDMEAFVVDFVPQVKTAMGCPGSS
;
A
#
# COMPACT_ATOMS: atom_id res chain seq x y z
N MET A 1 2.67 7.97 -88.50
CA MET A 1 3.81 8.29 -87.62
C MET A 1 3.28 8.87 -86.36
N GLN A 2 3.06 8.07 -85.34
CA GLN A 2 2.60 8.55 -84.01
C GLN A 2 3.38 7.80 -82.93
N ARG A 3 4.13 8.57 -82.15
CA ARG A 3 4.94 8.07 -81.06
C ARG A 3 4.07 8.00 -79.84
N VAL A 4 3.88 6.80 -79.26
CA VAL A 4 3.21 6.57 -77.99
C VAL A 4 4.25 6.63 -76.87
N ALA A 5 4.13 7.63 -76.03
CA ALA A 5 4.97 7.78 -74.82
C ALA A 5 4.40 6.93 -73.68
N ALA A 6 5.17 5.96 -73.21
CA ALA A 6 4.87 5.17 -72.02
C ALA A 6 5.13 5.99 -70.73
N ARG A 7 4.12 6.17 -69.91
CA ARG A 7 4.26 6.74 -68.59
C ARG A 7 4.38 5.59 -67.53
N THR A 8 5.57 5.43 -67.03
CA THR A 8 5.83 4.53 -65.88
C THR A 8 5.35 5.19 -64.59
N ALA A 9 4.34 4.63 -63.95
CA ALA A 9 3.91 5.00 -62.61
C ALA A 9 4.77 4.26 -61.57
N ALA A 10 5.54 5.01 -60.78
CA ALA A 10 6.28 4.47 -59.65
C ALA A 10 5.33 4.37 -58.44
N LEU A 11 5.04 3.14 -58.02
CA LEU A 11 4.36 2.85 -56.77
C LEU A 11 5.39 2.91 -55.62
N ALA A 12 5.32 3.97 -54.81
CA ALA A 12 6.06 4.07 -53.56
C ALA A 12 5.33 3.23 -52.47
N VAL A 13 5.91 2.09 -52.12
CA VAL A 13 5.47 1.27 -51.00
C VAL A 13 5.98 1.95 -49.72
N PHE A 14 5.09 2.62 -48.99
CA PHE A 14 5.35 3.07 -47.62
C PHE A 14 5.26 1.88 -46.69
N CYS A 15 6.40 1.24 -46.34
CA CYS A 15 6.51 0.35 -45.22
C CYS A 15 6.41 1.16 -43.94
N GLY A 16 5.20 1.25 -43.38
CA GLY A 16 4.94 1.77 -42.03
C GLY A 16 5.58 0.84 -41.02
N LEU A 17 6.74 1.25 -40.46
CA LEU A 17 7.38 0.59 -39.33
C LEU A 17 6.57 0.92 -38.08
N SER A 18 5.57 0.09 -37.76
CA SER A 18 4.86 0.14 -36.48
C SER A 18 5.84 -0.28 -35.40
N LEU A 19 6.45 0.67 -34.73
CA LEU A 19 7.17 0.46 -33.46
C LEU A 19 6.14 0.01 -32.43
N LEU A 20 6.04 -1.30 -32.23
CA LEU A 20 5.43 -1.88 -31.04
C LEU A 20 6.31 -1.45 -29.87
N MET A 21 5.92 -0.38 -29.19
CA MET A 21 6.40 -0.09 -27.86
C MET A 21 5.88 -1.22 -26.97
N ALA A 22 6.67 -2.28 -26.82
CA ALA A 22 6.53 -3.22 -25.72
C ALA A 22 6.90 -2.43 -24.47
N GLY A 23 5.92 -1.73 -23.90
CA GLY A 23 6.02 -1.21 -22.55
C GLY A 23 6.23 -2.42 -21.65
N CYS A 24 7.38 -2.52 -20.97
CA CYS A 24 7.49 -3.29 -19.75
C CYS A 24 6.58 -2.63 -18.72
N GLY A 25 5.28 -2.76 -18.89
CA GLY A 25 4.27 -2.44 -17.89
C GLY A 25 4.26 -3.58 -16.89
N SER A 26 4.15 -3.25 -15.61
CA SER A 26 3.72 -4.20 -14.60
C SER A 26 2.51 -4.97 -15.14
N SER A 27 2.46 -6.28 -14.90
CA SER A 27 1.33 -7.12 -15.30
C SER A 27 0.09 -6.89 -14.41
N ARG A 28 -0.07 -5.67 -13.92
CA ARG A 28 -1.18 -5.24 -13.07
C ARG A 28 -2.34 -4.72 -13.92
N GLU A 29 -3.49 -5.38 -13.83
CA GLU A 29 -4.70 -5.05 -14.58
C GLU A 29 -5.76 -4.32 -13.74
N TYR A 30 -5.53 -4.17 -12.42
CA TYR A 30 -6.41 -3.44 -11.51
C TYR A 30 -5.91 -2.02 -11.21
N ALA A 31 -6.84 -1.12 -10.91
CA ALA A 31 -6.55 0.22 -10.41
C ALA A 31 -6.30 0.19 -8.90
N ILE A 32 -5.40 1.04 -8.40
CA ILE A 32 -5.21 1.26 -6.96
C ILE A 32 -6.34 2.15 -6.46
N PRO A 33 -7.07 1.77 -5.40
CA PRO A 33 -8.13 2.59 -4.85
C PRO A 33 -7.57 3.79 -4.07
N GLU A 34 -8.30 4.89 -4.04
CA GLU A 34 -7.98 6.09 -3.26
C GLU A 34 -8.25 5.92 -1.75
N GLU A 35 -9.04 4.90 -1.41
CA GLU A 35 -9.44 4.59 -0.04
C GLU A 35 -9.44 3.08 0.17
N VAL A 36 -8.93 2.62 1.30
CA VAL A 36 -9.07 1.24 1.77
C VAL A 36 -9.47 1.23 3.24
N CYS A 37 -10.31 0.29 3.63
CA CYS A 37 -10.69 0.09 5.03
C CYS A 37 -11.39 1.32 5.68
N GLY A 38 -12.00 2.19 4.89
CA GLY A 38 -12.60 3.45 5.35
C GLY A 38 -11.59 4.57 5.61
N VAL A 39 -10.37 4.47 5.06
CA VAL A 39 -9.28 5.43 5.24
C VAL A 39 -8.64 5.77 3.89
N PRO A 40 -8.45 7.06 3.57
CA PRO A 40 -7.67 7.46 2.40
C PRO A 40 -6.26 6.90 2.42
N VAL A 41 -5.72 6.54 1.26
CA VAL A 41 -4.37 5.98 1.12
C VAL A 41 -3.61 6.63 -0.04
N GLY A 42 -2.30 6.74 0.10
CA GLY A 42 -1.42 7.11 -1.01
C GLY A 42 -1.36 5.99 -2.05
N GLU A 43 -1.64 6.32 -3.33
CA GLU A 43 -1.58 5.36 -4.43
C GLU A 43 -0.22 4.68 -4.52
N LYS A 44 0.86 5.44 -4.41
CA LYS A 44 2.23 4.95 -4.49
C LYS A 44 2.56 3.99 -3.35
N GLU A 45 2.19 4.35 -2.13
CA GLU A 45 2.51 3.61 -0.91
C GLU A 45 1.73 2.28 -0.87
N LEU A 46 0.44 2.30 -1.21
CA LEU A 46 -0.35 1.06 -1.31
C LEU A 46 0.13 0.20 -2.48
N SER A 47 0.37 0.79 -3.65
CA SER A 47 0.87 0.09 -4.83
C SER A 47 2.16 -0.69 -4.57
N ALA A 48 3.05 -0.15 -3.74
CA ALA A 48 4.31 -0.82 -3.39
C ALA A 48 4.11 -2.13 -2.60
N LEU A 49 3.00 -2.28 -1.88
CA LEU A 49 2.68 -3.47 -1.11
C LEU A 49 1.87 -4.53 -1.88
N LEU A 50 1.32 -4.17 -3.03
CA LEU A 50 0.45 -5.05 -3.80
C LEU A 50 1.22 -5.77 -4.91
N PRO A 51 0.97 -7.09 -5.12
CA PRO A 51 1.55 -7.82 -6.23
C PRO A 51 0.90 -7.44 -7.56
N ASP A 52 1.49 -7.86 -8.66
CA ASP A 52 0.83 -7.88 -9.95
C ASP A 52 -0.36 -8.86 -9.94
N GLY A 53 -1.34 -8.65 -10.81
CA GLY A 53 -2.54 -9.47 -10.89
C GLY A 53 -3.67 -8.80 -11.68
N GLU A 54 -4.79 -9.50 -11.78
CA GLU A 54 -5.94 -9.08 -12.59
C GLU A 54 -6.99 -8.33 -11.77
N LYS A 55 -7.24 -8.76 -10.53
CA LYS A 55 -8.34 -8.26 -9.71
C LYS A 55 -7.90 -7.91 -8.30
N LEU A 56 -8.25 -6.70 -7.87
CA LEU A 56 -8.10 -6.25 -6.48
C LEU A 56 -9.45 -6.35 -5.77
N ASP A 57 -9.43 -6.94 -4.58
CA ASP A 57 -10.57 -7.05 -3.68
C ASP A 57 -10.23 -6.41 -2.33
N VAL A 58 -11.13 -5.57 -1.82
CA VAL A 58 -11.04 -4.98 -0.48
C VAL A 58 -12.24 -5.44 0.32
N THR A 59 -12.03 -5.89 1.56
CA THR A 59 -13.15 -6.23 2.44
C THR A 59 -13.89 -4.95 2.85
N ASP A 60 -15.21 -5.02 2.98
CA ASP A 60 -16.06 -3.87 3.37
C ASP A 60 -15.90 -3.44 4.83
N THR A 61 -14.94 -4.02 5.56
CA THR A 61 -14.76 -3.75 6.99
C THR A 61 -13.97 -2.47 7.21
N SER A 62 -14.66 -1.42 7.64
CA SER A 62 -14.01 -0.18 8.05
C SER A 62 -13.29 -0.34 9.38
N VAL A 63 -12.00 -0.01 9.42
CA VAL A 63 -11.19 -0.05 10.64
C VAL A 63 -11.44 1.16 11.56
N VAL A 64 -12.05 2.22 11.04
CA VAL A 64 -12.36 3.44 11.81
C VAL A 64 -13.70 3.38 12.54
N THR A 65 -14.66 2.57 12.08
CA THR A 65 -15.99 2.46 12.70
C THR A 65 -16.07 1.38 13.76
N LYS A 66 -15.14 0.43 13.78
CA LYS A 66 -15.15 -0.69 14.73
C LYS A 66 -13.72 -1.03 15.16
N SER A 67 -13.37 -0.65 16.38
CA SER A 67 -12.07 -0.98 16.98
C SER A 67 -11.79 -2.49 16.94
N GLY A 68 -10.55 -2.85 16.57
CA GLY A 68 -10.10 -4.23 16.47
C GLY A 68 -10.66 -5.00 15.27
N SER A 69 -11.40 -4.36 14.36
CA SER A 69 -11.81 -5.01 13.11
C SER A 69 -10.62 -5.18 12.17
N ASN A 70 -10.64 -6.26 11.40
CA ASN A 70 -9.64 -6.53 10.37
C ASN A 70 -10.20 -6.20 9.01
N CYS A 71 -9.41 -5.51 8.20
CA CYS A 71 -9.68 -5.25 6.79
C CYS A 71 -8.55 -5.79 5.94
N ASP A 72 -8.89 -6.55 4.90
CA ASP A 72 -7.92 -7.16 4.01
C ASP A 72 -8.02 -6.54 2.60
N VAL A 73 -6.87 -6.29 2.01
CA VAL A 73 -6.70 -5.94 0.59
C VAL A 73 -6.03 -7.13 -0.09
N GLY A 74 -6.74 -7.75 -1.00
CA GLY A 74 -6.30 -8.93 -1.72
C GLY A 74 -6.11 -8.68 -3.21
N VAL A 75 -5.28 -9.49 -3.86
CA VAL A 75 -5.13 -9.53 -5.32
C VAL A 75 -5.22 -10.99 -5.75
N ASP A 76 -6.18 -11.32 -6.62
CA ASP A 76 -6.43 -12.67 -7.13
C ASP A 76 -6.51 -13.71 -6.00
N ASP A 77 -7.40 -13.45 -5.02
CA ASP A 77 -7.59 -14.29 -3.82
C ASP A 77 -6.36 -14.37 -2.87
N PHE A 78 -5.29 -13.63 -3.14
CA PHE A 78 -4.14 -13.55 -2.24
C PHE A 78 -4.28 -12.35 -1.30
N PRO A 79 -4.36 -12.54 0.02
CA PRO A 79 -4.44 -11.45 1.00
C PRO A 79 -3.08 -10.75 1.11
N ALA A 80 -2.87 -9.70 0.30
CA ALA A 80 -1.60 -8.98 0.22
C ALA A 80 -1.37 -8.10 1.45
N VAL A 81 -2.39 -7.35 1.86
CA VAL A 81 -2.35 -6.42 2.99
C VAL A 81 -3.49 -6.72 3.95
N SER A 82 -3.20 -6.77 5.26
CA SER A 82 -4.19 -6.82 6.32
C SER A 82 -3.96 -5.66 7.28
N LEU A 83 -5.03 -4.93 7.61
CA LEU A 83 -5.00 -3.76 8.46
C LEU A 83 -5.92 -3.96 9.66
N THR A 84 -5.44 -3.60 10.85
CA THR A 84 -6.26 -3.56 12.07
C THR A 84 -5.95 -2.26 12.81
N VAL A 85 -6.98 -1.59 13.31
CA VAL A 85 -6.84 -0.41 14.17
C VAL A 85 -7.57 -0.67 15.47
N GLU A 86 -6.86 -0.54 16.57
CA GLU A 86 -7.40 -0.68 17.93
C GLU A 86 -7.30 0.65 18.66
N GLN A 87 -8.36 1.01 19.37
CA GLN A 87 -8.38 2.13 20.31
C GLN A 87 -7.97 1.62 21.69
N VAL A 88 -7.01 2.28 22.31
CA VAL A 88 -6.48 1.89 23.63
C VAL A 88 -6.32 3.09 24.55
N ASP A 89 -6.55 2.89 25.85
CA ASP A 89 -6.49 3.95 26.86
C ASP A 89 -5.05 4.34 27.24
N LYS A 90 -4.07 3.52 26.88
CA LYS A 90 -2.68 3.68 27.32
C LYS A 90 -1.72 3.43 26.17
N PHE A 91 -0.58 4.08 26.24
CA PHE A 91 0.52 3.82 25.35
C PHE A 91 0.85 2.31 25.33
N TYR A 92 0.84 1.77 24.13
CA TYR A 92 1.24 0.41 23.83
C TYR A 92 2.67 0.41 23.30
N ASP A 93 3.59 -0.24 23.99
CA ASP A 93 4.99 -0.32 23.54
C ASP A 93 5.21 -1.52 22.59
N PRO A 94 5.31 -1.28 21.25
CA PRO A 94 5.53 -2.35 20.29
C PRO A 94 6.92 -3.00 20.41
N MET A 95 7.83 -2.38 21.19
CA MET A 95 9.15 -2.95 21.48
C MET A 95 9.22 -3.70 22.81
N SER A 96 8.13 -3.75 23.57
CA SER A 96 8.08 -4.51 24.82
C SER A 96 8.41 -5.99 24.60
N LYS A 97 8.88 -6.66 25.65
CA LYS A 97 9.25 -8.09 25.58
C LYS A 97 8.02 -8.96 25.25
N GLN A 98 6.85 -8.57 25.73
CA GLN A 98 5.58 -9.27 25.53
C GLN A 98 5.20 -9.32 24.04
N GLU A 99 5.56 -8.31 23.27
CA GLU A 99 5.22 -8.21 21.85
C GLU A 99 6.22 -8.90 20.92
N SER A 100 7.31 -9.44 21.46
CA SER A 100 8.37 -10.04 20.64
C SER A 100 7.89 -11.19 19.75
N PHE A 101 6.88 -11.93 20.17
CA PHE A 101 6.33 -13.07 19.42
C PHE A 101 5.63 -12.70 18.11
N ARG A 102 5.21 -11.43 17.98
CA ARG A 102 4.52 -10.94 16.79
C ARG A 102 5.44 -10.78 15.59
N PHE A 103 6.74 -10.71 15.81
CA PHE A 103 7.70 -10.28 14.80
C PHE A 103 8.75 -11.34 14.52
N THR A 104 9.08 -11.47 13.24
CA THR A 104 10.35 -12.07 12.81
C THR A 104 11.33 -10.95 12.52
N ASN A 105 12.55 -11.03 13.05
CA ASN A 105 13.60 -10.03 12.89
C ASN A 105 13.15 -8.61 13.30
N ARG A 106 12.53 -8.48 14.48
CA ARG A 106 11.99 -7.21 14.99
C ARG A 106 13.04 -6.11 15.05
N LYS A 107 12.69 -4.94 14.51
CA LYS A 107 13.46 -3.71 14.60
C LYS A 107 12.58 -2.58 15.11
N LYS A 108 13.16 -1.69 15.93
CA LYS A 108 12.51 -0.41 16.24
C LYS A 108 12.51 0.46 15.00
N MET A 109 11.40 1.12 14.72
CA MET A 109 11.33 2.10 13.65
C MET A 109 12.10 3.39 14.00
N ALA A 110 12.53 4.11 12.98
CA ALA A 110 13.05 5.48 13.12
C ALA A 110 11.98 6.39 13.76
N PRO A 111 12.35 7.59 14.26
CA PRO A 111 11.37 8.55 14.76
C PRO A 111 10.28 8.81 13.71
N LEU A 112 9.02 8.66 14.13
CA LEU A 112 7.86 8.88 13.29
C LEU A 112 7.60 10.38 13.11
N PRO A 113 6.96 10.83 12.01
CA PRO A 113 6.61 12.24 11.80
C PRO A 113 5.40 12.70 12.65
N PHE A 114 4.89 11.83 13.51
CA PHE A 114 3.81 12.07 14.47
C PHE A 114 4.18 11.48 15.83
N ASP A 115 3.45 11.89 16.87
CA ASP A 115 3.70 11.38 18.22
C ASP A 115 3.28 9.92 18.33
N GLY A 116 4.26 9.06 18.64
CA GLY A 116 4.08 7.61 18.69
C GLY A 116 5.38 6.83 18.65
N ALA A 117 5.24 5.51 18.61
CA ALA A 117 6.35 4.57 18.48
C ALA A 117 5.96 3.41 17.56
N GLY A 118 6.96 2.85 16.88
CA GLY A 118 6.75 1.74 15.95
C GLY A 118 7.80 0.65 16.08
N ALA A 119 7.37 -0.57 15.79
CA ALA A 119 8.24 -1.71 15.54
C ALA A 119 7.82 -2.41 14.25
N MET A 120 8.82 -2.92 13.52
CA MET A 120 8.59 -3.71 12.32
C MET A 120 9.32 -5.04 12.35
N GLY A 121 8.73 -6.02 11.72
CA GLY A 121 9.34 -7.31 11.38
C GLY A 121 9.53 -7.48 9.89
N ASP A 122 9.66 -8.73 9.45
CA ASP A 122 9.80 -9.05 8.03
C ASP A 122 8.51 -8.86 7.23
N LYS A 123 7.34 -8.98 7.89
CA LYS A 123 6.03 -9.01 7.24
C LYS A 123 4.98 -8.17 7.94
N ASN A 124 5.34 -7.45 8.98
CA ASN A 124 4.38 -6.68 9.77
C ASN A 124 5.00 -5.43 10.39
N VAL A 125 4.14 -4.46 10.64
CA VAL A 125 4.45 -3.24 11.38
C VAL A 125 3.39 -3.04 12.45
N VAL A 126 3.80 -2.64 13.65
CA VAL A 126 2.91 -2.19 14.72
C VAL A 126 3.28 -0.77 15.09
N ILE A 127 2.32 0.12 15.01
CA ILE A 127 2.45 1.53 15.42
C ILE A 127 1.54 1.76 16.63
N SER A 128 2.09 2.38 17.68
CA SER A 128 1.30 3.03 18.71
C SER A 128 1.37 4.52 18.49
N ALA A 129 0.26 5.17 18.19
CA ALA A 129 0.17 6.60 17.90
C ALA A 129 -0.73 7.30 18.92
N SER A 130 -0.34 8.49 19.41
CA SER A 130 -1.18 9.30 20.27
C SER A 130 -2.42 9.79 19.50
N CYS A 131 -3.60 9.69 20.12
CA CYS A 131 -4.86 10.15 19.57
C CYS A 131 -5.50 11.24 20.44
N GLY A 132 -5.57 11.03 21.75
CA GLY A 132 -6.10 12.01 22.70
C GLY A 132 -7.62 12.14 22.68
N LEU A 133 -8.35 11.12 22.25
CA LEU A 133 -9.80 11.03 22.43
C LEU A 133 -10.13 10.65 23.88
N PRO A 134 -11.28 11.10 24.43
CA PRO A 134 -11.68 10.73 25.79
C PRO A 134 -11.77 9.22 26.03
N GLU A 135 -12.06 8.46 24.97
CA GLU A 135 -12.26 7.01 24.99
C GLU A 135 -11.04 6.25 24.44
N ALA A 136 -10.01 6.97 23.96
CA ALA A 136 -8.82 6.37 23.37
C ALA A 136 -7.65 7.38 23.35
N ASP A 137 -6.77 7.32 24.32
CA ASP A 137 -5.57 8.15 24.31
C ASP A 137 -4.61 7.79 23.16
N HIS A 138 -4.65 6.53 22.73
CA HIS A 138 -3.77 6.00 21.69
C HIS A 138 -4.51 5.09 20.71
N LEU A 139 -3.94 4.98 19.53
CA LEU A 139 -4.30 3.99 18.51
C LEU A 139 -3.18 2.99 18.36
N VAL A 140 -3.52 1.72 18.23
CA VAL A 140 -2.59 0.67 17.80
C VAL A 140 -2.97 0.28 16.39
N VAL A 141 -2.08 0.54 15.44
CA VAL A 141 -2.24 0.19 14.02
C VAL A 141 -1.33 -0.99 13.72
N LEU A 142 -1.92 -2.09 13.31
CA LEU A 142 -1.21 -3.29 12.83
C LEU A 142 -1.36 -3.37 11.31
N LEU A 143 -0.25 -3.39 10.63
CA LEU A 143 -0.11 -3.77 9.23
C LEU A 143 0.51 -5.16 9.14
N ILE A 144 -0.10 -6.04 8.36
CA ILE A 144 0.54 -7.26 7.87
C ILE A 144 0.61 -7.14 6.35
N ALA A 145 1.81 -7.17 5.78
CA ALA A 145 2.01 -7.16 4.33
C ALA A 145 2.75 -8.43 3.91
N ARG A 146 2.18 -9.13 2.95
CA ARG A 146 2.70 -10.38 2.41
C ARG A 146 3.25 -10.14 1.02
N ASP A 147 4.52 -10.41 0.84
CA ASP A 147 5.16 -10.25 -0.47
C ASP A 147 5.06 -11.52 -1.32
N ARG A 148 4.59 -11.37 -2.55
CA ARG A 148 4.63 -12.38 -3.62
C ARG A 148 5.56 -11.99 -4.76
N SER A 149 6.05 -10.76 -4.77
CA SER A 149 6.89 -10.22 -5.84
C SER A 149 8.34 -10.71 -5.78
N GLY A 150 8.74 -11.32 -4.65
CA GLY A 150 10.11 -11.76 -4.43
C GLY A 150 11.09 -10.61 -4.17
N LYS A 151 10.59 -9.46 -3.69
CA LYS A 151 11.44 -8.34 -3.25
C LYS A 151 12.41 -8.79 -2.16
N ASP A 152 13.57 -8.16 -2.10
CA ASP A 152 14.44 -8.34 -0.95
C ASP A 152 13.78 -7.77 0.33
N GLY A 153 14.16 -8.33 1.48
CA GLY A 153 13.51 -8.01 2.75
C GLY A 153 13.67 -6.55 3.19
N ASP A 154 14.73 -5.87 2.79
CA ASP A 154 14.95 -4.46 3.18
C ASP A 154 14.07 -3.54 2.33
N THR A 155 13.91 -3.82 1.03
CA THR A 155 12.96 -3.11 0.16
C THR A 155 11.53 -3.30 0.67
N HIS A 156 11.13 -4.53 1.01
CA HIS A 156 9.78 -4.78 1.52
C HIS A 156 9.52 -4.06 2.85
N ARG A 157 10.49 -4.02 3.76
CA ARG A 157 10.38 -3.24 5.01
C ARG A 157 10.26 -1.74 4.74
N SER A 158 11.03 -1.21 3.79
CA SER A 158 10.94 0.20 3.39
C SER A 158 9.58 0.56 2.82
N ASP A 159 8.98 -0.33 2.02
CA ASP A 159 7.63 -0.15 1.48
C ASP A 159 6.57 -0.16 2.61
N MET A 160 6.68 -1.09 3.57
CA MET A 160 5.80 -1.13 4.75
C MET A 160 5.94 0.12 5.61
N GLU A 161 7.17 0.60 5.83
CA GLU A 161 7.42 1.84 6.59
C GLU A 161 6.79 3.05 5.91
N ALA A 162 7.02 3.21 4.60
CA ALA A 162 6.43 4.30 3.82
C ALA A 162 4.90 4.28 3.91
N PHE A 163 4.29 3.10 3.77
CA PHE A 163 2.85 2.95 3.86
C PHE A 163 2.31 3.37 5.24
N VAL A 164 2.86 2.88 6.35
CA VAL A 164 2.31 3.20 7.68
C VAL A 164 2.54 4.67 8.07
N VAL A 165 3.62 5.27 7.60
CA VAL A 165 3.92 6.70 7.82
C VAL A 165 2.88 7.59 7.12
N ASP A 166 2.42 7.19 5.94
CA ASP A 166 1.33 7.87 5.21
C ASP A 166 -0.05 7.54 5.80
N PHE A 167 -0.32 6.27 6.10
CA PHE A 167 -1.63 5.77 6.50
C PHE A 167 -2.06 6.21 7.91
N VAL A 168 -1.16 6.17 8.91
CA VAL A 168 -1.52 6.45 10.32
C VAL A 168 -2.07 7.87 10.52
N PRO A 169 -1.52 8.95 9.92
CA PRO A 169 -2.13 10.27 9.99
C PRO A 169 -3.55 10.31 9.41
N GLN A 170 -3.82 9.57 8.34
CA GLN A 170 -5.15 9.47 7.73
C GLN A 170 -6.14 8.75 8.67
N VAL A 171 -5.70 7.66 9.32
CA VAL A 171 -6.48 6.97 10.37
C VAL A 171 -6.82 7.95 11.49
N LYS A 172 -5.85 8.70 12.02
CA LYS A 172 -6.07 9.69 13.08
C LYS A 172 -7.11 10.73 12.66
N THR A 173 -7.02 11.23 11.42
CA THR A 173 -7.98 12.19 10.85
C THR A 173 -9.38 11.57 10.73
N ALA A 174 -9.49 10.39 10.16
CA ALA A 174 -10.77 9.67 10.00
C ALA A 174 -11.44 9.32 11.32
N MET A 175 -10.65 9.10 12.39
CA MET A 175 -11.14 8.84 13.74
C MET A 175 -11.40 10.11 14.56
N GLY A 176 -11.05 11.29 14.05
CA GLY A 176 -11.26 12.56 14.74
C GLY A 176 -10.27 12.81 15.89
N CYS A 177 -9.07 12.25 15.84
CA CYS A 177 -8.03 12.51 16.83
C CYS A 177 -7.66 14.02 16.83
N PRO A 178 -7.61 14.72 17.98
CA PRO A 178 -7.21 16.12 18.05
C PRO A 178 -5.79 16.35 17.49
N GLY A 179 -5.61 17.44 16.74
CA GLY A 179 -4.30 17.83 16.21
C GLY A 179 -3.79 16.97 15.04
N SER A 180 -4.66 16.22 14.37
CA SER A 180 -4.34 15.41 13.19
C SER A 180 -4.47 16.16 11.86
N SER A 181 -4.45 17.50 11.87
CA SER A 181 -4.51 18.35 10.68
C SER A 181 -3.15 18.95 10.35
#